data_46d4ec9de9a876316b92beb6338bc1e8
#
_entry.id   46d4ec9de9a876316b92beb6338bc1e8
#
_cell.length_a   1.000
_cell.length_b   1.000
_cell.length_c   1.000
_cell.angle_alpha   90.00
_cell.angle_beta   90.00
_cell.angle_gamma   90.00
#
_symmetry.space_group_name_H-M   'P 1'
#
loop_
_entity.id
_entity.type
_entity.pdbx_description
1 polymer ?
#
loop_
_entity_poly.entity_id
_entity_poly.type
_entity_poly.pdbx_seq_one_letter_code
_entity_poly.pdbx_strand_id
1 'polypeptide(L)'
;FILMFACLAGVFSYIFLDHYKKDTYTASVNLYVIPRDNASTKFNSNGISSAVSRCVSALNSDMMKEQIKKEKDANKLKGNLSAYAAGSTNIIVMSATSSSAESACRLLKAGIDNYPKLSGYFQTGYLLKKIGSFEGNGITVNHADAPVSALKVALLVLIAGCGLVGAMAVFTDKVH
;
A
#
# COMPACT_ATOMS: atom_id res chain seq x y z
N PHE A 1 3.08 -27.23 29.83
CA PHE A 1 3.99 -27.36 28.68
C PHE A 1 3.50 -26.53 27.50
N ILE A 2 2.25 -26.66 27.03
CA ILE A 2 1.70 -25.92 25.87
C ILE A 2 1.79 -24.41 26.05
N LEU A 3 1.44 -23.91 27.23
CA LEU A 3 1.49 -22.47 27.55
C LEU A 3 2.93 -21.93 27.53
N MET A 4 3.88 -22.73 28.01
CA MET A 4 5.30 -22.40 27.97
C MET A 4 5.84 -22.36 26.52
N PHE A 5 5.42 -23.32 25.68
CA PHE A 5 5.76 -23.32 24.25
C PHE A 5 5.16 -22.13 23.50
N ALA A 6 3.91 -21.77 23.79
CA ALA A 6 3.25 -20.61 23.20
C ALA A 6 3.95 -19.30 23.59
N CYS A 7 4.37 -19.14 24.85
CA CYS A 7 5.15 -18.01 25.31
C CYS A 7 6.52 -17.92 24.61
N LEU A 8 7.25 -19.04 24.51
CA LEU A 8 8.54 -19.09 23.82
C LEU A 8 8.38 -18.75 22.33
N ALA A 9 7.37 -19.29 21.65
CA ALA A 9 7.07 -18.95 20.25
C ALA A 9 6.74 -17.47 20.08
N GLY A 10 6.00 -16.88 21.01
CA GLY A 10 5.69 -15.45 21.02
C GLY A 10 6.94 -14.58 21.17
N VAL A 11 7.81 -14.92 22.12
CA VAL A 11 9.08 -14.20 22.33
C VAL A 11 10.02 -14.33 21.14
N PHE A 12 10.16 -15.53 20.58
CA PHE A 12 10.97 -15.75 19.37
C PHE A 12 10.43 -14.97 18.18
N SER A 13 9.12 -15.00 17.97
CA SER A 13 8.48 -14.24 16.91
C SER A 13 8.64 -12.73 17.09
N TYR A 14 8.59 -12.24 18.33
CA TYR A 14 8.81 -10.83 18.64
C TYR A 14 10.23 -10.41 18.24
N ILE A 15 11.24 -11.13 18.73
CA ILE A 15 12.66 -10.83 18.45
C ILE A 15 12.93 -10.89 16.93
N PHE A 16 12.38 -11.91 16.24
CA PHE A 16 12.54 -12.08 14.82
C PHE A 16 11.89 -10.93 14.04
N LEU A 17 10.65 -10.57 14.36
CA LEU A 17 9.91 -9.52 13.67
C LEU A 17 10.49 -8.13 13.94
N ASP A 18 10.93 -7.86 15.16
CA ASP A 18 11.57 -6.60 15.53
C ASP A 18 12.88 -6.40 14.76
N HIS A 19 13.64 -7.49 14.55
CA HIS A 19 14.89 -7.45 13.81
C HIS A 19 14.72 -7.37 12.29
N TYR A 20 13.69 -8.01 11.72
CA TYR A 20 13.50 -8.13 10.26
C TYR A 20 12.47 -7.17 9.67
N LYS A 21 11.44 -6.78 10.42
CA LYS A 21 10.47 -5.78 9.94
C LYS A 21 11.05 -4.37 10.14
N LYS A 22 11.34 -3.73 9.02
CA LYS A 22 11.73 -2.31 8.99
C LYS A 22 10.49 -1.43 8.86
N ASP A 23 10.55 -0.26 9.48
CA ASP A 23 9.55 0.78 9.27
C ASP A 23 9.42 1.10 7.78
N THR A 24 8.20 1.42 7.37
CA THR A 24 7.92 1.87 6.03
C THR A 24 7.38 3.30 6.07
N TYR A 25 7.75 4.06 5.06
CA TYR A 25 7.38 5.46 4.91
C TYR A 25 6.40 5.59 3.77
N THR A 26 5.25 6.21 4.03
CA THR A 26 4.25 6.49 3.01
C THR A 26 4.18 7.99 2.77
N ALA A 27 4.50 8.39 1.55
CA ALA A 27 4.27 9.75 1.05
C ALA A 27 2.95 9.76 0.27
N SER A 28 2.12 10.77 0.49
CA SER A 28 0.84 10.92 -0.21
C SER A 28 0.63 12.33 -0.73
N VAL A 29 -0.16 12.44 -1.79
CA VAL A 29 -0.53 13.71 -2.40
C VAL A 29 -1.92 13.64 -2.98
N ASN A 30 -2.64 14.74 -2.92
CA ASN A 30 -3.92 14.91 -3.58
C ASN A 30 -3.72 15.50 -4.99
N LEU A 31 -4.36 14.88 -5.97
CA LEU A 31 -4.31 15.29 -7.38
C LEU A 31 -5.72 15.64 -7.85
N TYR A 32 -5.87 16.80 -8.48
CA TYR A 32 -7.09 17.21 -9.15
C TYR A 32 -7.13 16.68 -10.58
N VAL A 33 -8.24 16.06 -10.94
CA VAL A 33 -8.51 15.65 -12.32
C VAL A 33 -9.20 16.82 -13.03
N ILE A 34 -8.55 17.37 -14.06
CA ILE A 34 -9.05 18.48 -14.87
C ILE A 34 -9.05 18.08 -16.35
N PRO A 35 -10.03 18.53 -17.16
CA PRO A 35 -10.01 18.30 -18.60
C PRO A 35 -8.77 18.94 -19.24
N ARG A 36 -8.23 18.28 -20.27
CA ARG A 36 -7.05 18.77 -21.00
C ARG A 36 -7.40 19.96 -21.88
N ASP A 37 -8.56 19.93 -22.49
CA ASP A 37 -9.06 20.98 -23.36
C ASP A 37 -10.08 21.85 -22.61
N ASN A 38 -10.03 23.15 -22.83
CA ASN A 38 -11.03 24.11 -22.31
C ASN A 38 -12.43 23.90 -22.94
N ALA A 39 -12.63 22.82 -23.68
CA ALA A 39 -13.94 22.41 -24.12
C ALA A 39 -14.81 22.23 -22.88
N SER A 40 -15.78 23.12 -22.73
CA SER A 40 -16.81 23.17 -21.69
C SER A 40 -17.69 21.91 -21.74
N THR A 41 -17.10 20.76 -21.57
CA THR A 41 -17.82 19.56 -21.20
C THR A 41 -18.37 19.84 -19.81
N LYS A 42 -19.63 20.13 -19.74
CA LYS A 42 -20.38 20.17 -18.48
C LYS A 42 -20.01 18.92 -17.72
N PHE A 43 -19.15 19.10 -16.73
CA PHE A 43 -18.79 18.03 -15.79
C PHE A 43 -20.07 17.66 -15.05
N ASN A 44 -20.84 16.72 -15.60
CA ASN A 44 -21.89 16.07 -14.83
C ASN A 44 -21.21 15.05 -13.90
N SER A 45 -21.83 14.75 -12.79
CA SER A 45 -21.28 13.85 -11.76
C SER A 45 -20.83 12.49 -12.31
N ASN A 46 -21.53 11.96 -13.32
CA ASN A 46 -21.20 10.69 -13.97
C ASN A 46 -19.91 10.78 -14.82
N GLY A 47 -19.70 11.92 -15.50
CA GLY A 47 -18.49 12.17 -16.28
C GLY A 47 -17.25 12.28 -15.39
N ILE A 48 -17.37 12.93 -14.23
CA ILE A 48 -16.28 13.06 -13.26
C ILE A 48 -15.86 11.69 -12.73
N SER A 49 -16.80 10.86 -12.30
CA SER A 49 -16.51 9.53 -11.75
C SER A 49 -15.80 8.64 -12.79
N SER A 50 -16.25 8.65 -14.04
CA SER A 50 -15.59 7.92 -15.13
C SER A 50 -14.19 8.43 -15.41
N ALA A 51 -13.97 9.75 -15.41
CA ALA A 51 -12.68 10.38 -15.60
C ALA A 51 -11.69 9.97 -14.49
N VAL A 52 -12.11 10.08 -13.23
CA VAL A 52 -11.31 9.69 -12.06
C VAL A 52 -10.95 8.22 -12.14
N SER A 53 -11.90 7.33 -12.44
CA SER A 53 -11.63 5.88 -12.55
C SER A 53 -10.58 5.56 -13.62
N ARG A 54 -10.64 6.23 -14.78
CA ARG A 54 -9.62 6.05 -15.85
C ARG A 54 -8.25 6.53 -15.41
N CYS A 55 -8.16 7.68 -14.73
CA CYS A 55 -6.91 8.20 -14.21
C CYS A 55 -6.32 7.26 -13.12
N VAL A 56 -7.15 6.77 -12.22
CA VAL A 56 -6.75 5.80 -11.18
C VAL A 56 -6.24 4.50 -11.83
N SER A 57 -6.95 3.99 -12.85
CA SER A 57 -6.50 2.79 -13.58
C SER A 57 -5.16 3.00 -14.28
N ALA A 58 -4.94 4.17 -14.88
CA ALA A 58 -3.66 4.52 -15.48
C ALA A 58 -2.53 4.57 -14.46
N LEU A 59 -2.76 5.20 -13.31
CA LEU A 59 -1.78 5.33 -12.22
C LEU A 59 -1.42 3.99 -11.58
N ASN A 60 -2.38 3.07 -11.46
CA ASN A 60 -2.17 1.74 -10.87
C ASN A 60 -1.73 0.68 -11.90
N SER A 61 -1.58 1.04 -13.17
CA SER A 61 -1.26 0.10 -14.24
C SER A 61 0.18 -0.42 -14.14
N ASP A 62 0.42 -1.61 -14.68
CA ASP A 62 1.78 -2.15 -14.80
C ASP A 62 2.62 -1.33 -15.77
N MET A 63 1.99 -0.66 -16.76
CA MET A 63 2.67 0.29 -17.64
C MET A 63 3.28 1.45 -16.86
N MET A 64 2.62 1.96 -15.81
CA MET A 64 3.18 2.97 -14.92
C MET A 64 4.42 2.46 -14.22
N LYS A 65 4.38 1.25 -13.67
CA LYS A 65 5.51 0.61 -13.01
C LYS A 65 6.70 0.42 -13.96
N GLU A 66 6.42 0.04 -15.20
CA GLU A 66 7.46 -0.10 -16.23
C GLU A 66 8.08 1.23 -16.65
N GLN A 67 7.28 2.29 -16.77
CA GLN A 67 7.82 3.61 -17.07
C GLN A 67 8.73 4.13 -15.96
N ILE A 68 8.35 3.93 -14.70
CA ILE A 68 9.18 4.27 -13.55
C ILE A 68 10.49 3.46 -13.55
N LYS A 69 10.45 2.18 -13.90
CA LYS A 69 11.66 1.33 -14.00
C LYS A 69 12.62 1.77 -15.09
N LYS A 70 12.17 2.49 -16.10
CA LYS A 70 13.01 3.02 -17.19
C LYS A 70 13.75 4.32 -16.82
N GLU A 71 13.44 4.91 -15.67
CA GLU A 71 14.17 6.10 -15.21
C GLU A 71 15.60 5.76 -14.79
N LYS A 72 16.51 6.74 -14.98
CA LYS A 72 17.95 6.56 -14.69
C LYS A 72 18.26 6.13 -13.27
N ASP A 73 17.39 6.48 -12.30
CA ASP A 73 17.54 6.18 -10.89
C ASP A 73 16.55 5.10 -10.38
N ALA A 74 16.04 4.24 -11.27
CA ALA A 74 15.04 3.22 -10.93
C ALA A 74 15.43 2.33 -9.73
N ASN A 75 16.72 2.05 -9.56
CA ASN A 75 17.23 1.27 -8.42
C ASN A 75 16.97 1.94 -7.06
N LYS A 76 16.79 3.26 -7.04
CA LYS A 76 16.46 4.04 -5.83
C LYS A 76 14.95 4.21 -5.64
N LEU A 77 14.13 3.81 -6.63
CA LEU A 77 12.67 3.93 -6.64
C LEU A 77 11.99 2.63 -6.18
N LYS A 78 12.59 1.94 -5.20
CA LYS A 78 12.01 0.72 -4.63
C LYS A 78 10.83 1.08 -3.73
N GLY A 79 9.70 0.43 -3.96
CA GLY A 79 8.49 0.66 -3.16
C GLY A 79 7.23 0.28 -3.92
N ASN A 80 6.10 0.64 -3.33
CA ASN A 80 4.79 0.45 -3.93
C ASN A 80 4.13 1.80 -4.18
N LEU A 81 3.54 1.94 -5.36
CA LEU A 81 2.76 3.11 -5.76
C LEU A 81 1.30 2.69 -5.87
N SER A 82 0.41 3.48 -5.31
CA SER A 82 -1.04 3.25 -5.38
C SER A 82 -1.79 4.57 -5.51
N ALA A 83 -2.93 4.53 -6.17
CA ALA A 83 -3.83 5.65 -6.31
C ALA A 83 -5.27 5.20 -6.10
N TYR A 84 -6.10 6.05 -5.49
CA TYR A 84 -7.53 5.83 -5.32
C TYR A 84 -8.31 7.14 -5.37
N ALA A 85 -9.60 7.03 -5.69
CA ALA A 85 -10.50 8.18 -5.71
C ALA A 85 -10.88 8.61 -4.29
N ALA A 86 -10.83 9.90 -4.00
CA ALA A 86 -11.29 10.45 -2.74
C ALA A 86 -12.81 10.68 -2.76
N GLY A 87 -13.58 9.62 -2.52
CA GLY A 87 -15.05 9.68 -2.55
C GLY A 87 -15.59 9.97 -3.95
N SER A 88 -16.69 10.74 -4.01
CA SER A 88 -17.34 11.14 -5.27
C SER A 88 -16.82 12.47 -5.83
N THR A 89 -15.58 12.82 -5.52
CA THR A 89 -14.93 14.06 -5.94
C THR A 89 -14.05 13.86 -7.17
N ASN A 90 -13.57 14.95 -7.75
CA ASN A 90 -12.55 14.92 -8.81
C ASN A 90 -11.11 14.87 -8.25
N ILE A 91 -10.97 14.36 -7.02
CA ILE A 91 -9.69 14.23 -6.33
C ILE A 91 -9.25 12.77 -6.33
N ILE A 92 -7.99 12.55 -6.66
CA ILE A 92 -7.29 11.27 -6.52
C ILE A 92 -6.25 11.44 -5.42
N VAL A 93 -6.25 10.53 -4.47
CA VAL A 93 -5.15 10.38 -3.53
C VAL A 93 -4.14 9.41 -4.10
N MET A 94 -2.91 9.87 -4.31
CA MET A 94 -1.80 9.05 -4.76
C MET A 94 -0.80 8.87 -3.63
N SER A 95 -0.41 7.63 -3.37
CA SER A 95 0.47 7.26 -2.26
C SER A 95 1.62 6.40 -2.77
N ALA A 96 2.80 6.64 -2.22
CA ALA A 96 3.98 5.81 -2.46
C ALA A 96 4.55 5.35 -1.12
N THR A 97 4.76 4.04 -0.98
CA THR A 97 5.33 3.44 0.23
C THR A 97 6.70 2.87 -0.07
N SER A 98 7.70 3.20 0.75
CA SER A 98 9.08 2.75 0.59
C SER A 98 9.77 2.55 1.95
N SER A 99 10.99 2.02 1.92
CA SER A 99 11.84 1.84 3.12
C SER A 99 12.47 3.13 3.64
N SER A 100 12.34 4.25 2.93
CA SER A 100 12.78 5.57 3.39
C SER A 100 11.84 6.66 2.90
N ALA A 101 11.74 7.74 3.66
CA ALA A 101 10.92 8.91 3.32
C ALA A 101 11.32 9.52 1.97
N GLU A 102 12.63 9.63 1.73
CA GLU A 102 13.16 10.17 0.48
C GLU A 102 12.77 9.31 -0.73
N SER A 103 12.91 7.98 -0.62
CA SER A 103 12.52 7.04 -1.70
C SER A 103 11.02 7.06 -1.94
N ALA A 104 10.19 7.20 -0.89
CA ALA A 104 8.75 7.33 -1.03
C ALA A 104 8.37 8.62 -1.80
N CYS A 105 8.98 9.77 -1.43
CA CYS A 105 8.75 11.03 -2.14
C CYS A 105 9.22 10.99 -3.60
N ARG A 106 10.39 10.40 -3.87
CA ARG A 106 10.92 10.25 -5.24
C ARG A 106 10.02 9.35 -6.08
N LEU A 107 9.54 8.23 -5.52
CA LEU A 107 8.63 7.31 -6.20
C LEU A 107 7.30 8.00 -6.53
N LEU A 108 6.74 8.76 -5.58
CA LEU A 108 5.53 9.52 -5.77
C LEU A 108 5.68 10.55 -6.90
N LYS A 109 6.79 11.30 -6.89
CA LYS A 109 7.11 12.26 -7.93
C LYS A 109 7.26 11.59 -9.30
N ALA A 110 8.00 10.48 -9.38
CA ALA A 110 8.17 9.72 -10.61
C ALA A 110 6.82 9.26 -11.19
N GLY A 111 5.89 8.82 -10.35
CA GLY A 111 4.54 8.47 -10.78
C GLY A 111 3.78 9.64 -11.41
N ILE A 112 3.85 10.83 -10.80
CA ILE A 112 3.19 12.03 -11.33
C ILE A 112 3.83 12.49 -12.63
N ASP A 113 5.15 12.53 -12.70
CA ASP A 113 5.90 13.01 -13.85
C ASP A 113 5.74 12.06 -15.08
N ASN A 114 5.49 10.78 -14.86
CA ASN A 114 5.25 9.80 -15.91
C ASN A 114 3.77 9.69 -16.35
N TYR A 115 2.82 10.20 -15.57
CA TYR A 115 1.41 10.13 -15.94
C TYR A 115 1.10 10.74 -17.32
N PRO A 116 1.64 11.90 -17.73
CA PRO A 116 1.36 12.48 -19.06
C PRO A 116 1.74 11.54 -20.21
N LYS A 117 2.78 10.72 -20.05
CA LYS A 117 3.21 9.74 -21.05
C LYS A 117 2.18 8.61 -21.23
N LEU A 118 1.47 8.27 -20.15
CA LEU A 118 0.48 7.21 -20.13
C LEU A 118 -0.93 7.70 -20.49
N SER A 119 -1.22 8.98 -20.28
CA SER A 119 -2.54 9.56 -20.52
C SER A 119 -3.08 9.31 -21.93
N GLY A 120 -2.19 9.28 -22.93
CA GLY A 120 -2.53 8.94 -24.32
C GLY A 120 -2.99 7.50 -24.51
N TYR A 121 -2.34 6.54 -23.88
CA TYR A 121 -2.69 5.12 -23.96
C TYR A 121 -4.05 4.81 -23.32
N PHE A 122 -4.36 5.47 -22.22
CA PHE A 122 -5.62 5.29 -21.51
C PHE A 122 -6.73 6.20 -22.01
N GLN A 123 -6.48 7.02 -23.04
CA GLN A 123 -7.43 8.00 -23.61
C GLN A 123 -8.12 8.81 -22.51
N THR A 124 -7.35 9.19 -21.49
CA THR A 124 -7.95 9.86 -20.33
C THR A 124 -8.47 11.24 -20.69
N GLY A 125 -7.84 11.95 -21.62
CA GLY A 125 -8.21 13.34 -21.97
C GLY A 125 -8.14 14.32 -20.79
N TYR A 126 -7.54 13.88 -19.67
CA TYR A 126 -7.48 14.62 -18.42
C TYR A 126 -6.05 14.85 -17.98
N LEU A 127 -5.85 15.96 -17.30
CA LEU A 127 -4.60 16.33 -16.64
C LEU A 127 -4.76 16.14 -15.14
N LEU A 128 -3.65 15.77 -14.50
CA LEU A 128 -3.57 15.74 -13.05
C LEU A 128 -2.84 17.00 -12.57
N LYS A 129 -3.53 17.81 -11.77
CA LYS A 129 -2.98 18.98 -11.12
C LYS A 129 -2.77 18.70 -9.64
N LYS A 130 -1.55 18.86 -9.16
CA LYS A 130 -1.19 18.66 -7.76
C LYS A 130 -1.81 19.72 -6.87
N ILE A 131 -2.31 19.30 -5.70
CA ILE A 131 -2.79 20.18 -4.63
C ILE A 131 -1.75 20.14 -3.49
N GLY A 132 -1.17 21.29 -3.17
CA GLY A 132 -0.18 21.41 -2.09
C GLY A 132 1.25 21.06 -2.49
N SER A 133 2.16 21.09 -1.51
CA SER A 133 3.57 20.74 -1.68
C SER A 133 3.84 19.30 -1.26
N PHE A 134 4.90 18.68 -1.79
CA PHE A 134 5.37 17.35 -1.34
C PHE A 134 6.06 17.42 0.03
N GLU A 135 6.46 18.61 0.45
CA GLU A 135 7.32 18.80 1.61
C GLU A 135 6.49 18.92 2.89
N GLY A 136 6.63 17.97 3.76
CA GLY A 136 6.33 18.08 5.19
C GLY A 136 5.00 17.50 5.68
N ASN A 137 3.89 17.60 4.95
CA ASN A 137 2.56 17.25 5.49
C ASN A 137 1.95 15.93 4.98
N GLY A 138 2.67 15.17 4.14
CA GLY A 138 2.14 13.94 3.51
C GLY A 138 2.97 12.69 3.78
N ILE A 139 3.95 12.74 4.69
CA ILE A 139 4.75 11.56 5.02
C ILE A 139 4.26 10.98 6.33
N THR A 140 3.75 9.76 6.29
CA THR A 140 3.42 8.96 7.46
C THR A 140 4.45 7.86 7.65
N VAL A 141 4.88 7.66 8.88
CA VAL A 141 5.74 6.53 9.25
C VAL A 141 4.83 5.40 9.71
N ASN A 142 4.91 4.27 9.02
CA ASN A 142 4.21 3.06 9.44
C ASN A 142 5.21 2.21 10.19
N HIS A 143 5.12 2.24 11.53
CA HIS A 143 5.92 1.39 12.38
C HIS A 143 5.55 -0.07 12.20
N ALA A 144 6.56 -0.93 12.24
CA ALA A 144 6.33 -2.37 12.18
C ALA A 144 5.66 -2.82 13.47
N ASP A 145 4.39 -3.26 13.39
CA ASP A 145 3.62 -3.79 14.54
C ASP A 145 4.15 -5.17 14.97
N ALA A 146 5.41 -5.22 15.41
CA ALA A 146 6.05 -6.44 15.90
C ALA A 146 5.29 -7.07 17.09
N PRO A 147 4.84 -6.29 18.12
CA PRO A 147 4.13 -6.88 19.26
C PRO A 147 2.78 -7.50 18.87
N VAL A 148 2.00 -6.86 18.00
CA VAL A 148 0.70 -7.39 17.55
C VAL A 148 0.89 -8.66 16.70
N SER A 149 1.90 -8.68 15.86
CA SER A 149 2.23 -9.86 15.03
C SER A 149 2.73 -11.03 15.88
N ALA A 150 3.55 -10.77 16.90
CA ALA A 150 4.03 -11.77 17.84
C ALA A 150 2.90 -12.38 18.68
N LEU A 151 1.94 -11.54 19.12
CA LEU A 151 0.74 -11.99 19.84
C LEU A 151 -0.11 -12.92 18.98
N LYS A 152 -0.31 -12.62 17.70
CA LYS A 152 -1.04 -13.47 16.76
C LYS A 152 -0.39 -14.84 16.59
N VAL A 153 0.95 -14.90 16.48
CA VAL A 153 1.69 -16.17 16.41
C VAL A 153 1.56 -16.96 17.69
N ALA A 154 1.73 -16.33 18.86
CA ALA A 154 1.55 -16.98 20.15
C ALA A 154 0.15 -17.59 20.30
N LEU A 155 -0.90 -16.85 19.89
CA LEU A 155 -2.28 -17.32 19.93
C LEU A 155 -2.50 -18.52 19.00
N LEU A 156 -1.96 -18.50 17.79
CA LEU A 156 -2.05 -19.63 16.84
C LEU A 156 -1.38 -20.89 17.39
N VAL A 157 -0.19 -20.76 17.98
CA VAL A 157 0.52 -21.89 18.61
C VAL A 157 -0.28 -22.45 19.78
N LEU A 158 -0.91 -21.61 20.57
CA LEU A 158 -1.74 -22.02 21.70
C LEU A 158 -2.97 -22.80 21.24
N ILE A 159 -3.68 -22.31 20.21
CA ILE A 159 -4.86 -23.00 19.63
C ILE A 159 -4.46 -24.35 19.03
N ALA A 160 -3.37 -24.40 18.26
CA ALA A 160 -2.88 -25.64 17.67
C ALA A 160 -2.43 -26.65 18.73
N GLY A 161 -1.76 -26.20 19.78
CA GLY A 161 -1.34 -27.04 20.91
C GLY A 161 -2.52 -27.61 21.67
N CYS A 162 -3.55 -26.82 21.98
CA CYS A 162 -4.77 -27.31 22.64
C CYS A 162 -5.54 -28.30 21.75
N GLY A 163 -5.58 -28.06 20.43
CA GLY A 163 -6.21 -28.99 19.49
C GLY A 163 -5.51 -30.35 19.43
N LEU A 164 -4.19 -30.39 19.43
CA LEU A 164 -3.40 -31.63 19.45
C LEU A 164 -3.61 -32.44 20.73
N VAL A 165 -3.62 -31.78 21.89
CA VAL A 165 -3.83 -32.46 23.17
C VAL A 165 -5.28 -32.99 23.26
N GLY A 166 -6.26 -32.21 22.80
CA GLY A 166 -7.66 -32.68 22.74
C GLY A 166 -7.81 -33.89 21.82
N ALA A 167 -7.18 -33.90 20.66
CA ALA A 167 -7.17 -35.04 19.76
C ALA A 167 -6.50 -36.27 20.40
N MET A 168 -5.34 -36.11 21.02
CA MET A 168 -4.66 -37.21 21.72
C MET A 168 -5.50 -37.79 22.86
N ALA A 169 -6.18 -36.95 23.64
CA ALA A 169 -7.08 -37.40 24.71
C ALA A 169 -8.21 -38.28 24.18
N VAL A 170 -8.85 -37.89 23.08
CA VAL A 170 -9.93 -38.65 22.43
C VAL A 170 -9.44 -39.97 21.86
N PHE A 171 -8.21 -40.03 21.33
CA PHE A 171 -7.62 -41.26 20.77
C PHE A 171 -7.20 -42.23 21.89
N THR A 172 -6.65 -41.74 23.02
CA THR A 172 -6.28 -42.59 24.17
C THR A 172 -7.48 -43.17 24.89
N ASP A 173 -8.58 -42.44 24.96
CA ASP A 173 -9.83 -42.92 25.63
C ASP A 173 -10.56 -44.00 24.82
N LYS A 174 -10.27 -44.12 23.51
CA LYS A 174 -10.83 -45.18 22.64
C LYS A 174 -10.04 -46.49 22.60
N VAL A 175 -8.88 -46.55 23.26
CA VAL A 175 -7.98 -47.71 23.24
C VAL A 175 -8.10 -48.52 24.55
N HIS A 176 -8.93 -48.10 25.48
CA HIS A 176 -9.33 -48.84 26.66
C HIS A 176 -10.82 -49.17 26.60
#